data_57f6464e8e7d97bdf95aff2d3bee08eb
#
_entry.id   57f6464e8e7d97bdf95aff2d3bee08eb
#
_cell.length_a   1.000
_cell.length_b   1.000
_cell.length_c   1.000
_cell.angle_alpha   90.00
_cell.angle_beta   90.00
_cell.angle_gamma   90.00
#
_symmetry.space_group_name_H-M   'P 1'
#
loop_
_entity.id
_entity.type
_entity.pdbx_description
1 polymer ?
#
loop_
_entity_poly.entity_id
_entity_poly.type
_entity_poly.pdbx_seq_one_letter_code
_entity_poly.pdbx_strand_id
1 'polypeptide(L)'
;MKNCRVHPTHWLISTQATPRIKVDAVGRHGGSNVEVRLHGNTYDEAAAEAKRLVDEEGLTLVHPFDDPLVIAGQGSVGAEILRQRNGRRLDAIFCCCGGGGLLAGVAAYVKQVRPDVKVYGVEAEDAAGMTASLEAGKPVVLDHVGLFADGAAVKAIGQETFKLCDRYVDGMITVDNDEICARAASFDIRWCLPVAAAACG
;
A
#
# COMPACT_ATOMS: atom_id res chain seq x y z
N MET A 1 -34.62 -4.30 -29.35
CA MET A 1 -34.09 -4.04 -28.01
C MET A 1 -32.57 -3.95 -28.15
N LYS A 2 -31.98 -2.75 -28.06
CA LYS A 2 -30.51 -2.58 -28.06
C LYS A 2 -30.00 -3.07 -26.70
N ASN A 3 -29.17 -4.11 -26.70
CA ASN A 3 -28.44 -4.54 -25.51
C ASN A 3 -27.61 -3.33 -25.00
N CYS A 4 -28.12 -2.65 -23.98
CA CYS A 4 -27.32 -1.73 -23.21
C CYS A 4 -26.27 -2.59 -22.47
N ARG A 5 -25.08 -2.77 -23.06
CA ARG A 5 -23.94 -3.25 -22.29
C ARG A 5 -23.65 -2.17 -21.25
N VAL A 6 -23.92 -2.46 -20.00
CA VAL A 6 -23.42 -1.65 -18.90
C VAL A 6 -21.91 -1.85 -18.94
N HIS A 7 -21.18 -0.83 -19.39
CA HIS A 7 -19.72 -0.86 -19.31
C HIS A 7 -19.34 -0.80 -17.83
N PRO A 8 -18.37 -1.59 -17.39
CA PRO A 8 -17.86 -1.46 -16.02
C PRO A 8 -17.39 -0.02 -15.79
N THR A 9 -17.70 0.51 -14.63
CA THR A 9 -17.33 1.89 -14.26
C THR A 9 -15.89 1.97 -13.75
N HIS A 10 -15.32 0.83 -13.36
CA HIS A 10 -13.97 0.73 -12.82
C HIS A 10 -13.21 -0.42 -13.48
N TRP A 11 -11.97 -0.16 -13.82
CA TRP A 11 -11.04 -1.17 -14.30
C TRP A 11 -9.92 -1.34 -13.28
N LEU A 12 -9.72 -2.57 -12.82
CA LEU A 12 -8.57 -2.94 -12.02
C LEU A 12 -7.55 -3.65 -12.91
N ILE A 13 -6.40 -3.01 -13.09
CA ILE A 13 -5.29 -3.62 -13.83
C ILE A 13 -4.32 -4.21 -12.81
N SER A 14 -3.99 -5.48 -12.97
CA SER A 14 -3.07 -6.17 -12.07
C SER A 14 -2.20 -7.16 -12.85
N THR A 15 -1.16 -7.70 -12.20
CA THR A 15 -0.25 -8.66 -12.85
C THR A 15 -0.90 -10.03 -13.00
N GLN A 16 -0.41 -10.84 -13.94
CA GLN A 16 -0.84 -12.23 -14.12
C GLN A 16 -0.50 -13.12 -12.92
N ALA A 17 0.53 -12.73 -12.15
CA ALA A 17 0.93 -13.40 -10.92
C ALA A 17 0.03 -13.09 -9.72
N THR A 18 -0.96 -12.20 -9.88
CA THR A 18 -1.86 -11.82 -8.76
C THR A 18 -2.64 -13.04 -8.26
N PRO A 19 -2.59 -13.34 -6.96
CA PRO A 19 -3.30 -14.47 -6.37
C PRO A 19 -4.80 -14.46 -6.70
N ARG A 20 -5.32 -15.60 -7.10
CA ARG A 20 -6.73 -15.72 -7.53
C ARG A 20 -7.72 -15.28 -6.47
N ILE A 21 -7.41 -15.51 -5.19
CA ILE A 21 -8.25 -15.05 -4.08
C ILE A 21 -8.45 -13.52 -4.08
N LYS A 22 -7.42 -12.74 -4.45
CA LYS A 22 -7.51 -11.28 -4.56
C LYS A 22 -8.40 -10.88 -5.76
N VAL A 23 -8.22 -11.52 -6.90
CA VAL A 23 -9.03 -11.30 -8.11
C VAL A 23 -10.50 -11.61 -7.85
N ASP A 24 -10.78 -12.77 -7.26
CA ASP A 24 -12.14 -13.21 -6.94
C ASP A 24 -12.80 -12.30 -5.90
N ALA A 25 -12.03 -11.77 -4.94
CA ALA A 25 -12.54 -10.81 -3.95
C ALA A 25 -12.97 -9.50 -4.62
N VAL A 26 -12.18 -8.97 -5.54
CA VAL A 26 -12.53 -7.77 -6.31
C VAL A 26 -13.80 -8.01 -7.14
N GLY A 27 -13.89 -9.13 -7.83
CA GLY A 27 -15.09 -9.48 -8.61
C GLY A 27 -16.35 -9.61 -7.74
N ARG A 28 -16.23 -10.24 -6.56
CA ARG A 28 -17.36 -10.38 -5.62
C ARG A 28 -17.86 -9.04 -5.07
N HIS A 29 -16.93 -8.14 -4.72
CA HIS A 29 -17.30 -6.84 -4.15
C HIS A 29 -17.69 -5.82 -5.21
N GLY A 30 -17.06 -5.85 -6.37
CA GLY A 30 -17.31 -4.91 -7.47
C GLY A 30 -18.53 -5.26 -8.32
N GLY A 31 -18.90 -6.55 -8.40
CA GLY A 31 -20.01 -7.03 -9.21
C GLY A 31 -19.87 -6.62 -10.68
N SER A 32 -20.95 -6.13 -11.28
CA SER A 32 -20.97 -5.64 -12.67
C SER A 32 -20.25 -4.29 -12.88
N ASN A 33 -19.86 -3.61 -11.80
CA ASN A 33 -19.23 -2.29 -11.88
C ASN A 33 -17.70 -2.36 -12.02
N VAL A 34 -17.11 -3.55 -11.86
CA VAL A 34 -15.65 -3.73 -11.93
C VAL A 34 -15.30 -4.77 -12.97
N GLU A 35 -14.32 -4.45 -13.81
CA GLU A 35 -13.64 -5.40 -14.67
C GLU A 35 -12.19 -5.56 -14.19
N VAL A 36 -11.77 -6.79 -13.94
CA VAL A 36 -10.37 -7.10 -13.60
C VAL A 36 -9.65 -7.52 -14.87
N ARG A 37 -8.56 -6.82 -15.21
CA ARG A 37 -7.69 -7.14 -16.33
C ARG A 37 -6.31 -7.51 -15.80
N LEU A 38 -5.90 -8.74 -16.05
CA LEU A 38 -4.56 -9.20 -15.71
C LEU A 38 -3.63 -8.95 -16.89
N HIS A 39 -2.59 -8.15 -16.68
CA HIS A 39 -1.62 -7.78 -17.71
C HIS A 39 -0.20 -7.78 -17.16
N GLY A 40 0.72 -8.38 -17.94
CA GLY A 40 2.13 -8.46 -17.60
C GLY A 40 2.43 -9.33 -16.38
N ASN A 41 3.70 -9.50 -16.10
CA ASN A 41 4.21 -10.29 -14.96
C ASN A 41 4.74 -9.42 -13.83
N THR A 42 4.97 -8.13 -14.11
CA THR A 42 5.51 -7.15 -13.15
C THR A 42 4.52 -6.02 -12.91
N TYR A 43 4.69 -5.34 -11.78
CA TYR A 43 3.92 -4.13 -11.47
C TYR A 43 4.09 -3.06 -12.57
N ASP A 44 5.31 -2.89 -13.08
CA ASP A 44 5.61 -1.86 -14.08
C ASP A 44 4.86 -2.12 -15.40
N GLU A 45 4.76 -3.38 -15.83
CA GLU A 45 3.98 -3.77 -17.01
C GLU A 45 2.49 -3.50 -16.83
N ALA A 46 1.94 -3.86 -15.67
CA ALA A 46 0.54 -3.56 -15.34
C ALA A 46 0.27 -2.05 -15.25
N ALA A 47 1.20 -1.28 -14.68
CA ALA A 47 1.11 0.18 -14.60
C ALA A 47 1.19 0.85 -15.98
N ALA A 48 2.05 0.34 -16.87
CA ALA A 48 2.15 0.82 -18.26
C ALA A 48 0.84 0.59 -19.02
N GLU A 49 0.22 -0.58 -18.86
CA GLU A 49 -1.09 -0.88 -19.47
C GLU A 49 -2.19 0.02 -18.90
N ALA A 50 -2.22 0.25 -17.59
CA ALA A 50 -3.17 1.17 -16.98
C ALA A 50 -3.04 2.58 -17.58
N LYS A 51 -1.80 3.07 -17.75
CA LYS A 51 -1.53 4.36 -18.38
C LYS A 51 -1.98 4.39 -19.85
N ARG A 52 -1.70 3.34 -20.63
CA ARG A 52 -2.15 3.24 -22.01
C ARG A 52 -3.69 3.36 -22.11
N LEU A 53 -4.41 2.66 -21.23
CA LEU A 53 -5.88 2.71 -21.20
C LEU A 53 -6.41 4.10 -20.80
N VAL A 54 -5.72 4.79 -19.89
CA VAL A 54 -6.03 6.19 -19.56
C VAL A 54 -5.93 7.08 -20.80
N ASP A 55 -4.83 6.96 -21.55
CA ASP A 55 -4.55 7.79 -22.70
C ASP A 55 -5.50 7.49 -23.88
N GLU A 56 -5.81 6.22 -24.13
CA GLU A 56 -6.64 5.79 -25.26
C GLU A 56 -8.14 5.90 -25.01
N GLU A 57 -8.59 5.66 -23.77
CA GLU A 57 -10.03 5.60 -23.45
C GLU A 57 -10.50 6.78 -22.60
N GLY A 58 -9.62 7.73 -22.30
CA GLY A 58 -9.95 8.94 -21.53
C GLY A 58 -10.34 8.63 -20.08
N LEU A 59 -9.79 7.55 -19.49
CA LEU A 59 -10.07 7.15 -18.13
C LEU A 59 -9.32 8.01 -17.11
N THR A 60 -9.80 8.01 -15.87
CA THR A 60 -9.08 8.64 -14.76
C THR A 60 -8.29 7.57 -14.00
N LEU A 61 -6.96 7.77 -13.89
CA LEU A 61 -6.11 6.90 -13.09
C LEU A 61 -6.27 7.25 -11.61
N VAL A 62 -6.59 6.25 -10.80
CA VAL A 62 -6.45 6.33 -9.35
C VAL A 62 -5.14 5.62 -9.00
N HIS A 63 -4.12 6.40 -8.63
CA HIS A 63 -2.81 5.82 -8.29
C HIS A 63 -2.91 5.00 -6.99
N PRO A 64 -2.29 3.81 -6.90
CA PRO A 64 -2.47 2.92 -5.76
C PRO A 64 -1.93 3.47 -4.43
N PHE A 65 -1.00 4.40 -4.45
CA PHE A 65 -0.39 4.97 -3.23
C PHE A 65 0.09 6.43 -3.35
N ASP A 66 0.46 6.93 -4.54
CA ASP A 66 1.07 8.25 -4.73
C ASP A 66 0.07 9.28 -5.28
N ASP A 67 -1.06 9.39 -4.64
CA ASP A 67 -2.10 10.36 -4.92
C ASP A 67 -2.52 11.05 -3.62
N PRO A 68 -2.60 12.38 -3.55
CA PRO A 68 -2.95 13.10 -2.32
C PRO A 68 -4.28 12.68 -1.71
N LEU A 69 -5.29 12.35 -2.53
CA LEU A 69 -6.60 11.90 -2.03
C LEU A 69 -6.55 10.47 -1.52
N VAL A 70 -5.79 9.60 -2.19
CA VAL A 70 -5.54 8.23 -1.73
C VAL A 70 -4.79 8.25 -0.40
N ILE A 71 -3.71 9.04 -0.29
CA ILE A 71 -2.94 9.20 0.95
C ILE A 71 -3.84 9.74 2.07
N ALA A 72 -4.66 10.77 1.80
CA ALA A 72 -5.59 11.31 2.78
C ALA A 72 -6.61 10.24 3.25
N GLY A 73 -7.09 9.41 2.34
CA GLY A 73 -7.94 8.25 2.66
C GLY A 73 -7.25 7.27 3.61
N GLN A 74 -5.96 7.00 3.44
CA GLN A 74 -5.18 6.14 4.35
C GLN A 74 -5.03 6.75 5.75
N GLY A 75 -5.09 8.07 5.89
CA GLY A 75 -5.14 8.76 7.18
C GLY A 75 -6.31 8.33 8.08
N SER A 76 -7.39 7.80 7.50
CA SER A 76 -8.53 7.25 8.24
C SER A 76 -8.13 6.09 9.16
N VAL A 77 -7.11 5.31 8.81
CA VAL A 77 -6.55 4.24 9.66
C VAL A 77 -5.95 4.85 10.93
N GLY A 78 -5.16 5.91 10.81
CA GLY A 78 -4.63 6.66 11.96
C GLY A 78 -5.74 7.23 12.84
N ALA A 79 -6.77 7.83 12.23
CA ALA A 79 -7.93 8.35 12.94
C ALA A 79 -8.64 7.25 13.73
N GLU A 80 -8.82 6.08 13.14
CA GLU A 80 -9.50 4.97 13.78
C GLU A 80 -8.66 4.37 14.92
N ILE A 81 -7.36 4.22 14.77
CA ILE A 81 -6.43 3.79 15.83
C ILE A 81 -6.56 4.72 17.03
N LEU A 82 -6.48 6.03 16.83
CA LEU A 82 -6.58 7.01 17.91
C LEU A 82 -7.95 6.94 18.61
N ARG A 83 -9.02 6.81 17.84
CA ARG A 83 -10.39 6.66 18.37
C ARG A 83 -10.53 5.36 19.19
N GLN A 84 -10.05 4.24 18.71
CA GLN A 84 -10.13 2.95 19.41
C GLN A 84 -9.29 2.93 20.69
N ARG A 85 -8.19 3.67 20.72
CA ARG A 85 -7.39 3.85 21.95
C ARG A 85 -8.09 4.70 23.00
N ASN A 86 -9.02 5.57 22.61
CA ASN A 86 -9.92 6.32 23.51
C ASN A 86 -9.20 6.92 24.74
N GLY A 87 -8.13 7.69 24.52
CA GLY A 87 -7.32 8.31 25.56
C GLY A 87 -6.36 7.38 26.33
N ARG A 88 -6.36 6.08 26.04
CA ARG A 88 -5.35 5.17 26.59
C ARG A 88 -3.97 5.50 26.05
N ARG A 89 -2.95 5.22 26.83
CA ARG A 89 -1.56 5.41 26.44
C ARG A 89 -1.28 4.73 25.09
N LEU A 90 -0.68 5.48 24.18
CA LEU A 90 -0.19 5.02 22.89
C LEU A 90 1.16 5.70 22.66
N ASP A 91 2.22 4.93 22.67
CA ASP A 91 3.58 5.45 22.55
C ASP A 91 4.05 5.47 21.09
N ALA A 92 3.68 4.43 20.32
CA ALA A 92 4.09 4.30 18.92
C ALA A 92 3.09 3.53 18.08
N ILE A 93 3.13 3.79 16.77
CA ILE A 93 2.43 3.06 15.71
C ILE A 93 3.50 2.56 14.72
N PHE A 94 3.42 1.28 14.36
CA PHE A 94 4.27 0.66 13.35
C PHE A 94 3.41 0.35 12.13
N CYS A 95 3.79 0.91 10.97
CA CYS A 95 3.07 0.75 9.72
C CYS A 95 3.93 0.03 8.69
N CYS A 96 3.41 -1.00 8.03
CA CYS A 96 4.07 -1.57 6.87
C CYS A 96 4.18 -0.51 5.76
N CYS A 97 5.30 -0.53 5.04
CA CYS A 97 5.59 0.39 3.97
C CYS A 97 6.00 -0.37 2.71
N GLY A 98 5.25 -0.18 1.62
CA GLY A 98 5.64 -0.50 0.27
C GLY A 98 5.84 0.81 -0.49
N GLY A 99 4.87 1.26 -1.29
CA GLY A 99 4.93 2.56 -1.97
C GLY A 99 4.78 3.80 -1.05
N GLY A 100 4.53 3.60 0.25
CA GLY A 100 4.49 4.65 1.26
C GLY A 100 3.11 5.26 1.55
N GLY A 101 2.05 4.92 0.79
CA GLY A 101 0.74 5.56 0.92
C GLY A 101 0.10 5.44 2.29
N LEU A 102 0.09 4.23 2.86
CA LEU A 102 -0.45 3.98 4.21
C LEU A 102 0.37 4.72 5.27
N LEU A 103 1.68 4.55 5.24
CA LEU A 103 2.59 5.17 6.20
C LEU A 103 2.46 6.70 6.18
N ALA A 104 2.50 7.30 4.98
CA ALA A 104 2.35 8.73 4.79
C ALA A 104 1.01 9.26 5.33
N GLY A 105 -0.10 8.59 5.01
CA GLY A 105 -1.43 9.00 5.47
C GLY A 105 -1.59 8.89 6.98
N VAL A 106 -1.17 7.77 7.57
CA VAL A 106 -1.22 7.56 9.04
C VAL A 106 -0.33 8.57 9.74
N ALA A 107 0.93 8.73 9.30
CA ALA A 107 1.87 9.65 9.93
C ALA A 107 1.38 11.08 9.86
N ALA A 108 0.96 11.54 8.69
CA ALA A 108 0.44 12.90 8.53
C ALA A 108 -0.75 13.18 9.46
N TYR A 109 -1.71 12.27 9.55
CA TYR A 109 -2.86 12.43 10.43
C TYR A 109 -2.47 12.39 11.90
N VAL A 110 -1.73 11.36 12.33
CA VAL A 110 -1.37 11.15 13.73
C VAL A 110 -0.56 12.33 14.26
N LYS A 111 0.42 12.81 13.50
CA LYS A 111 1.27 13.95 13.91
C LYS A 111 0.52 15.27 14.03
N GLN A 112 -0.60 15.44 13.35
CA GLN A 112 -1.45 16.63 13.52
C GLN A 112 -2.34 16.55 14.77
N VAL A 113 -2.78 15.35 15.16
CA VAL A 113 -3.74 15.14 16.27
C VAL A 113 -3.02 14.79 17.57
N ARG A 114 -2.00 13.96 17.51
CA ARG A 114 -1.21 13.45 18.63
C ARG A 114 0.29 13.44 18.27
N PRO A 115 0.95 14.60 18.24
CA PRO A 115 2.36 14.73 17.87
C PRO A 115 3.31 13.97 18.81
N ASP A 116 2.86 13.65 20.02
CA ASP A 116 3.56 12.83 21.01
C ASP A 116 3.70 11.36 20.60
N VAL A 117 2.78 10.84 19.79
CA VAL A 117 2.81 9.45 19.32
C VAL A 117 3.85 9.30 18.22
N LYS A 118 4.75 8.33 18.38
CA LYS A 118 5.75 7.99 17.36
C LYS A 118 5.13 7.17 16.24
N VAL A 119 5.58 7.39 15.00
CA VAL A 119 5.17 6.60 13.83
C VAL A 119 6.40 6.08 13.13
N TYR A 120 6.51 4.75 13.05
CA TYR A 120 7.61 4.07 12.38
C TYR A 120 7.11 3.32 11.15
N GLY A 121 7.85 3.42 10.06
CA GLY A 121 7.66 2.56 8.89
C GLY A 121 8.39 1.24 9.08
N VAL A 122 7.82 0.16 8.55
CA VAL A 122 8.43 -1.17 8.55
C VAL A 122 8.47 -1.68 7.12
N GLU A 123 9.65 -2.05 6.64
CA GLU A 123 9.89 -2.59 5.30
C GLU A 123 10.57 -3.95 5.38
N ALA A 124 10.33 -4.79 4.36
CA ALA A 124 11.18 -5.96 4.15
C ALA A 124 12.57 -5.50 3.70
N GLU A 125 13.63 -6.12 4.21
CA GLU A 125 15.02 -5.74 3.91
C GLU A 125 15.31 -5.74 2.39
N ASP A 126 14.74 -6.71 1.67
CA ASP A 126 14.88 -6.84 0.22
C ASP A 126 13.93 -5.95 -0.60
N ALA A 127 13.16 -5.07 0.05
CA ALA A 127 12.24 -4.11 -0.56
C ALA A 127 12.21 -2.75 0.19
N ALA A 128 13.32 -2.34 0.79
CA ALA A 128 13.44 -1.17 1.67
C ALA A 128 13.60 0.15 0.89
N GLY A 129 12.64 0.47 0.02
CA GLY A 129 12.69 1.64 -0.85
C GLY A 129 12.55 2.96 -0.13
N MET A 130 11.68 3.05 0.89
CA MET A 130 11.49 4.27 1.68
C MET A 130 12.70 4.54 2.57
N THR A 131 13.26 3.51 3.21
CA THR A 131 14.49 3.61 4.01
C THR A 131 15.62 4.20 3.17
N ALA A 132 15.91 3.57 2.02
CA ALA A 132 16.96 4.04 1.11
C ALA A 132 16.70 5.48 0.63
N SER A 133 15.45 5.83 0.39
CA SER A 133 15.09 7.17 -0.08
C SER A 133 15.25 8.24 1.00
N LEU A 134 14.86 7.94 2.24
CA LEU A 134 15.04 8.87 3.37
C LEU A 134 16.52 9.07 3.69
N GLU A 135 17.34 8.03 3.62
CA GLU A 135 18.80 8.12 3.78
C GLU A 135 19.44 8.95 2.66
N ALA A 136 18.96 8.80 1.42
CA ALA A 136 19.45 9.56 0.28
C ALA A 136 18.92 11.00 0.19
N GLY A 137 17.90 11.35 0.97
CA GLY A 137 17.19 12.63 0.90
C GLY A 137 16.40 12.87 -0.39
N LYS A 138 16.12 11.81 -1.14
CA LYS A 138 15.37 11.84 -2.40
C LYS A 138 14.81 10.45 -2.73
N PRO A 139 13.73 10.36 -3.51
CA PRO A 139 13.24 9.07 -3.99
C PRO A 139 14.31 8.27 -4.74
N VAL A 140 14.48 7.02 -4.34
CA VAL A 140 15.41 6.05 -4.95
C VAL A 140 14.61 4.95 -5.62
N VAL A 141 15.09 4.45 -6.74
CA VAL A 141 14.56 3.27 -7.42
C VAL A 141 15.50 2.10 -7.10
N LEU A 142 14.93 1.04 -6.53
CA LEU A 142 15.69 -0.17 -6.21
C LEU A 142 15.99 -0.98 -7.48
N ASP A 143 17.19 -1.48 -7.61
CA ASP A 143 17.57 -2.35 -8.73
C ASP A 143 16.83 -3.67 -8.69
N HIS A 144 16.72 -4.24 -7.49
CA HIS A 144 16.04 -5.51 -7.22
C HIS A 144 15.08 -5.37 -6.04
N VAL A 145 14.00 -6.14 -6.07
CA VAL A 145 13.00 -6.20 -5.00
C VAL A 145 12.65 -7.66 -4.75
N GLY A 146 12.70 -8.07 -3.49
CA GLY A 146 12.22 -9.38 -3.06
C GLY A 146 10.72 -9.52 -3.23
N LEU A 147 10.27 -10.72 -3.58
CA LEU A 147 8.85 -10.99 -3.85
C LEU A 147 8.16 -11.73 -2.68
N PHE A 148 8.87 -11.98 -1.59
CA PHE A 148 8.28 -12.69 -0.45
C PHE A 148 7.12 -11.90 0.16
N ALA A 149 7.32 -10.62 0.44
CA ALA A 149 6.28 -9.69 0.89
C ALA A 149 5.63 -9.00 -0.34
N ASP A 150 4.96 -9.76 -1.21
CA ASP A 150 4.47 -9.32 -2.52
C ASP A 150 3.64 -8.03 -2.47
N GLY A 151 2.83 -7.86 -1.44
CA GLY A 151 2.01 -6.67 -1.23
C GLY A 151 2.78 -5.39 -0.90
N ALA A 152 4.06 -5.49 -0.53
CA ALA A 152 4.95 -4.38 -0.23
C ALA A 152 6.12 -4.27 -1.23
N ALA A 153 6.24 -5.20 -2.18
CA ALA A 153 7.33 -5.30 -3.15
C ALA A 153 7.21 -4.25 -4.26
N VAL A 154 7.68 -3.04 -3.97
CA VAL A 154 7.62 -1.89 -4.90
C VAL A 154 9.04 -1.40 -5.17
N LYS A 155 9.43 -1.26 -6.45
CA LYS A 155 10.76 -0.77 -6.83
C LYS A 155 10.96 0.70 -6.56
N ALA A 156 9.91 1.50 -6.72
CA ALA A 156 9.98 2.95 -6.57
C ALA A 156 8.86 3.42 -5.65
N ILE A 157 9.22 4.22 -4.65
CA ILE A 157 8.26 4.92 -3.81
C ILE A 157 7.66 6.12 -4.54
N GLY A 158 6.55 6.63 -4.04
CA GLY A 158 5.93 7.83 -4.60
C GLY A 158 6.65 9.12 -4.21
N GLN A 159 6.47 10.16 -5.01
CA GLN A 159 7.02 11.49 -4.74
C GLN A 159 6.30 12.17 -3.57
N GLU A 160 4.97 12.10 -3.55
CA GLU A 160 4.17 12.69 -2.48
C GLU A 160 4.28 11.88 -1.20
N THR A 161 4.34 10.54 -1.30
CA THR A 161 4.55 9.68 -0.14
C THR A 161 5.91 9.93 0.49
N PHE A 162 6.98 10.09 -0.31
CA PHE A 162 8.30 10.47 0.19
C PHE A 162 8.28 11.76 0.99
N LYS A 163 7.74 12.85 0.42
CA LYS A 163 7.67 14.17 1.08
C LYS A 163 6.98 14.11 2.45
N LEU A 164 5.90 13.32 2.53
CA LEU A 164 5.15 13.19 3.77
C LEU A 164 5.87 12.29 4.79
N CYS A 165 6.50 11.21 4.34
CA CYS A 165 7.30 10.35 5.21
C CYS A 165 8.52 11.08 5.76
N ASP A 166 9.27 11.80 4.92
CA ASP A 166 10.40 12.63 5.34
C ASP A 166 10.02 13.66 6.41
N ARG A 167 8.81 14.21 6.30
CA ARG A 167 8.32 15.22 7.23
C ARG A 167 7.76 14.67 8.55
N TYR A 168 7.10 13.52 8.52
CA TYR A 168 6.24 13.08 9.62
C TYR A 168 6.62 11.75 10.27
N VAL A 169 7.44 10.92 9.62
CA VAL A 169 7.83 9.61 10.14
C VAL A 169 9.00 9.76 11.10
N ASP A 170 8.95 9.09 12.25
CA ASP A 170 10.01 9.17 13.26
C ASP A 170 11.20 8.25 12.94
N GLY A 171 11.04 7.27 12.08
CA GLY A 171 12.09 6.37 11.65
C GLY A 171 11.57 5.18 10.85
N MET A 172 12.51 4.46 10.26
CA MET A 172 12.25 3.23 9.50
C MET A 172 12.89 2.03 10.20
N ILE A 173 12.27 0.87 10.04
CA ILE A 173 12.76 -0.42 10.53
C ILE A 173 12.70 -1.39 9.36
N THR A 174 13.78 -2.09 9.11
CA THR A 174 13.82 -3.18 8.16
C THR A 174 13.73 -4.51 8.90
N VAL A 175 13.04 -5.48 8.29
CA VAL A 175 12.87 -6.84 8.82
C VAL A 175 13.20 -7.85 7.72
N ASP A 176 13.84 -8.94 8.09
CA ASP A 176 14.11 -10.03 7.17
C ASP A 176 12.91 -10.98 7.04
N ASN A 177 12.99 -11.92 6.07
CA ASN A 177 11.90 -12.85 5.79
C ASN A 177 11.64 -13.81 6.96
N ASP A 178 12.67 -14.20 7.72
CA ASP A 178 12.55 -15.09 8.88
C ASP A 178 11.85 -14.38 10.04
N GLU A 179 12.14 -13.10 10.25
CA GLU A 179 11.44 -12.26 11.23
C GLU A 179 9.97 -12.07 10.87
N ILE A 180 9.65 -11.85 9.57
CA ILE A 180 8.27 -11.78 9.10
C ILE A 180 7.54 -13.09 9.37
N CYS A 181 8.14 -14.23 9.04
CA CYS A 181 7.57 -15.56 9.27
C CYS A 181 7.39 -15.84 10.78
N ALA A 182 8.41 -15.57 11.60
CA ALA A 182 8.35 -15.79 13.03
C ALA A 182 7.23 -14.98 13.69
N ARG A 183 7.03 -13.75 13.24
CA ARG A 183 5.94 -12.91 13.74
C ARG A 183 4.59 -13.40 13.26
N ALA A 184 4.44 -13.76 11.99
CA ALA A 184 3.20 -14.32 11.45
C ALA A 184 2.78 -15.59 12.22
N ALA A 185 3.73 -16.47 12.58
CA ALA A 185 3.48 -17.68 13.35
C ALA A 185 3.16 -17.44 14.84
N SER A 186 3.64 -16.33 15.43
CA SER A 186 3.46 -16.00 16.84
C SER A 186 2.19 -15.19 17.14
N PHE A 187 1.49 -14.72 16.11
CA PHE A 187 0.28 -13.92 16.29
C PHE A 187 -0.96 -14.78 16.53
N ASP A 188 -1.60 -14.57 17.68
CA ASP A 188 -3.00 -14.96 17.87
C ASP A 188 -3.82 -14.13 16.84
N ILE A 189 -4.36 -14.80 15.83
CA ILE A 189 -5.10 -14.29 14.67
C ILE A 189 -6.17 -13.22 15.02
N ARG A 190 -6.50 -13.08 16.30
CA ARG A 190 -7.49 -12.11 16.79
C ARG A 190 -7.06 -10.64 16.73
N TRP A 191 -5.76 -10.33 16.54
CA TRP A 191 -5.25 -8.96 16.70
C TRP A 191 -4.44 -8.40 15.53
N CYS A 192 -4.19 -9.16 14.46
CA CYS A 192 -3.35 -8.73 13.34
C CYS A 192 -3.92 -9.08 11.97
N LEU A 193 -4.86 -8.31 11.50
CA LEU A 193 -5.48 -8.53 10.19
C LEU A 193 -4.88 -7.81 8.98
N PRO A 194 -3.99 -6.81 9.01
CA PRO A 194 -3.53 -6.26 7.72
C PRO A 194 -2.19 -6.78 7.21
N VAL A 195 -1.24 -7.15 8.07
CA VAL A 195 0.13 -7.43 7.61
C VAL A 195 0.33 -8.89 7.20
N ALA A 196 -0.25 -9.84 7.95
CA ALA A 196 -0.13 -11.27 7.63
C ALA A 196 -0.92 -11.69 6.37
N ALA A 197 -1.99 -10.97 6.03
CA ALA A 197 -2.76 -11.26 4.82
C ALA A 197 -2.07 -10.80 3.51
N ALA A 198 -1.05 -9.96 3.60
CA ALA A 198 -0.25 -9.55 2.46
C ALA A 198 0.97 -10.47 2.22
N ALA A 199 1.43 -11.18 3.26
CA ALA A 199 2.63 -12.01 3.18
C ALA A 199 2.36 -13.51 2.98
N CYS A 200 1.12 -13.97 3.18
CA CYS A 200 0.71 -15.37 3.04
C CYS A 200 -0.44 -15.47 2.03
N GLY A 201 -0.20 -15.04 0.78
CA GLY A 201 -1.15 -15.12 -0.34
C GLY A 201 -1.17 -16.44 -1.04
#